data_ef1995b950dfff4727c51c1d8900feaf
#
_entry.id   ef1995b950dfff4727c51c1d8900feaf
#
_cell.length_a   1.000
_cell.length_b   1.000
_cell.length_c   1.000
_cell.angle_alpha   90.00
_cell.angle_beta   90.00
_cell.angle_gamma   90.00
#
_symmetry.space_group_name_H-M   'P 1'
#
loop_
_entity.id
_entity.type
_entity.pdbx_description
1 polymer ?
#
loop_
_entity_poly.entity_id
_entity_poly.type
_entity_poly.pdbx_seq_one_letter_code
_entity_poly.pdbx_strand_id
1 'polypeptide(L)'
;AITGIYNIFSGGSNRWWLLLGVAWGLGTLSKGPVIFVHTLPLMIFARYWMPAEVTVSWKQVVTGLVIALVIAAGLIFAWVIPATISGGEEYAQSLLFGQNVQRALKAPNDALPWWYYIAFMPFILFPWAYWGGSWKALFKRSPGNTNKADIGRRFSLAWALPVLLLFTIISGKKVHYLLPILPAVGLYLSSLLAQRKEQGSCSEMLPLTLIYFILALLVAGLPFIYGPSDKPYWIQHVSIFALIPFAALAVAGQYFVNGGQLNRVRIISLQTVFLLVIAHITLFIPASAGYDLKPIATELALLQDNEHSIAHNGKYRGEYHFLGRLTESFDVVYDHTEQQW
;
A
#
# COMPACT_ATOMS: atom_id res chain seq x y z
N ALA A 1 9.56 10.65 -7.57
CA ALA A 1 8.55 11.51 -8.23
C ALA A 1 8.14 12.68 -7.32
N ILE A 2 7.57 12.44 -6.17
CA ILE A 2 7.02 13.48 -5.25
C ILE A 2 8.08 14.53 -4.90
N THR A 3 9.27 14.10 -4.47
CA THR A 3 10.40 15.01 -4.18
C THR A 3 10.79 15.84 -5.40
N GLY A 4 10.77 15.24 -6.60
CA GLY A 4 11.03 15.95 -7.85
C GLY A 4 10.02 17.08 -8.09
N ILE A 5 8.72 16.79 -7.96
CA ILE A 5 7.63 17.76 -8.10
C ILE A 5 7.77 18.89 -7.07
N TYR A 6 8.00 18.54 -5.81
CA TYR A 6 8.19 19.56 -4.77
C TYR A 6 9.33 20.53 -5.13
N ASN A 7 10.50 20.02 -5.53
CA ASN A 7 11.64 20.85 -5.86
C ASN A 7 11.40 21.68 -7.13
N ILE A 8 10.76 21.14 -8.16
CA ILE A 8 10.39 21.89 -9.37
C ILE A 8 9.59 23.14 -9.01
N PHE A 9 8.54 22.97 -8.22
CA PHE A 9 7.62 24.05 -7.88
C PHE A 9 8.03 24.87 -6.64
N SER A 10 9.19 24.55 -6.04
CA SER A 10 9.82 25.35 -4.97
C SER A 10 11.03 26.15 -5.44
N GLY A 11 11.20 26.31 -6.77
CA GLY A 11 12.30 27.09 -7.34
C GLY A 11 13.61 26.32 -7.51
N GLY A 12 13.54 24.99 -7.51
CA GLY A 12 14.70 24.11 -7.72
C GLY A 12 15.17 24.05 -9.16
N SER A 13 16.29 23.39 -9.37
CA SER A 13 16.95 23.20 -10.68
C SER A 13 16.08 22.39 -11.65
N ASN A 14 16.22 22.65 -12.95
CA ASN A 14 15.58 21.89 -14.03
C ASN A 14 15.97 20.39 -14.06
N ARG A 15 17.03 19.98 -13.36
CA ARG A 15 17.43 18.56 -13.21
C ARG A 15 16.33 17.70 -12.57
N TRP A 16 15.44 18.30 -11.80
CA TRP A 16 14.33 17.57 -11.17
C TRP A 16 13.32 17.02 -12.18
N TRP A 17 13.22 17.59 -13.38
CA TRP A 17 12.44 17.03 -14.46
C TRP A 17 13.00 15.71 -14.98
N LEU A 18 14.33 15.56 -15.02
CA LEU A 18 14.98 14.29 -15.38
C LEU A 18 14.65 13.21 -14.36
N LEU A 19 14.77 13.53 -13.05
CA LEU A 19 14.42 12.60 -11.98
C LEU A 19 12.94 12.23 -12.03
N LEU A 20 12.06 13.17 -12.34
CA LEU A 20 10.63 12.91 -12.50
C LEU A 20 10.37 11.93 -13.65
N GLY A 21 11.03 12.12 -14.79
CA GLY A 21 10.93 11.22 -15.95
C GLY A 21 11.38 9.79 -15.62
N VAL A 22 12.54 9.65 -14.98
CA VAL A 22 13.02 8.34 -14.50
C VAL A 22 12.02 7.69 -13.53
N ALA A 23 11.51 8.47 -12.57
CA ALA A 23 10.55 7.97 -11.60
C ALA A 23 9.20 7.57 -12.23
N TRP A 24 8.75 8.28 -13.27
CA TRP A 24 7.56 7.91 -14.04
C TRP A 24 7.77 6.66 -14.88
N GLY A 25 8.92 6.54 -15.55
CA GLY A 25 9.26 5.34 -16.32
C GLY A 25 9.29 4.09 -15.45
N LEU A 26 10.10 4.11 -14.38
CA LEU A 26 10.21 2.98 -13.45
C LEU A 26 8.88 2.68 -12.72
N GLY A 27 8.14 3.72 -12.33
CA GLY A 27 6.83 3.56 -11.69
C GLY A 27 5.80 2.91 -12.62
N THR A 28 5.81 3.27 -13.91
CA THR A 28 4.93 2.66 -14.91
C THR A 28 5.32 1.20 -15.18
N LEU A 29 6.59 0.88 -15.26
CA LEU A 29 7.07 -0.50 -15.38
C LEU A 29 6.71 -1.36 -14.16
N SER A 30 6.70 -0.76 -12.96
CA SER A 30 6.38 -1.48 -11.71
C SER A 30 4.89 -1.78 -11.55
N LYS A 31 4.01 -0.83 -11.83
CA LYS A 31 2.56 -0.96 -11.52
C LYS A 31 1.66 -0.25 -12.54
N GLY A 32 2.12 -0.10 -13.77
CA GLY A 32 1.37 0.58 -14.80
C GLY A 32 1.17 2.08 -14.53
N PRO A 33 0.16 2.73 -15.14
CA PRO A 33 -0.01 4.18 -15.12
C PRO A 33 -0.45 4.76 -13.76
N VAL A 34 -0.57 3.94 -12.71
CA VAL A 34 -0.99 4.37 -11.37
C VAL A 34 -0.09 5.46 -10.79
N ILE A 35 1.20 5.50 -11.17
CA ILE A 35 2.12 6.56 -10.75
C ILE A 35 1.60 7.96 -11.10
N PHE A 36 0.93 8.12 -12.24
CA PHE A 36 0.37 9.39 -12.66
C PHE A 36 -0.81 9.83 -11.79
N VAL A 37 -1.63 8.88 -11.30
CA VAL A 37 -2.72 9.17 -10.36
C VAL A 37 -2.18 9.81 -9.07
N HIS A 38 -1.00 9.38 -8.61
CA HIS A 38 -0.37 9.92 -7.41
C HIS A 38 0.43 11.21 -7.63
N THR A 39 0.84 11.52 -8.85
CA THR A 39 1.78 12.62 -9.13
C THR A 39 1.16 13.79 -9.85
N LEU A 40 0.26 13.56 -10.82
CA LEU A 40 -0.39 14.64 -11.59
C LEU A 40 -1.20 15.59 -10.70
N PRO A 41 -1.99 15.14 -9.71
CA PRO A 41 -2.73 16.08 -8.87
C PRO A 41 -1.83 17.10 -8.18
N LEU A 42 -0.65 16.72 -7.71
CA LEU A 42 0.30 17.66 -7.13
C LEU A 42 0.75 18.74 -8.08
N MET A 43 0.93 18.40 -9.37
CA MET A 43 1.31 19.36 -10.40
C MET A 43 0.14 20.26 -10.78
N ILE A 44 -1.06 19.69 -10.91
CA ILE A 44 -2.29 20.44 -11.23
C ILE A 44 -2.59 21.47 -10.14
N PHE A 45 -2.46 21.08 -8.88
CA PHE A 45 -2.68 21.94 -7.73
C PHE A 45 -1.43 22.69 -7.25
N ALA A 46 -0.36 22.78 -8.07
CA ALA A 46 0.89 23.43 -7.67
C ALA A 46 0.69 24.86 -7.17
N ARG A 47 -0.17 25.65 -7.81
CA ARG A 47 -0.48 27.03 -7.39
C ARG A 47 -1.11 27.13 -5.99
N TYR A 48 -1.73 26.06 -5.51
CA TYR A 48 -2.34 26.03 -4.17
C TYR A 48 -1.31 25.86 -3.06
N TRP A 49 -0.21 25.12 -3.30
CA TRP A 49 0.75 24.77 -2.26
C TRP A 49 2.15 25.37 -2.45
N MET A 50 2.51 25.80 -3.66
CA MET A 50 3.82 26.40 -3.89
C MET A 50 3.99 27.73 -3.12
N PRO A 51 5.23 28.09 -2.72
CA PRO A 51 5.52 29.39 -2.11
C PRO A 51 5.10 30.54 -3.03
N ALA A 52 4.55 31.61 -2.44
CA ALA A 52 4.04 32.75 -3.21
C ALA A 52 5.13 33.49 -4.00
N GLU A 53 6.37 33.43 -3.50
CA GLU A 53 7.54 34.07 -4.09
C GLU A 53 8.09 33.32 -5.30
N VAL A 54 7.69 32.04 -5.46
CA VAL A 54 8.17 31.20 -6.56
C VAL A 54 7.25 31.36 -7.77
N THR A 55 7.82 31.72 -8.89
CA THR A 55 7.14 31.76 -10.18
C THR A 55 7.75 30.73 -11.11
N VAL A 56 6.94 29.77 -11.55
CA VAL A 56 7.33 28.80 -12.57
C VAL A 56 6.61 29.17 -13.85
N SER A 57 7.36 29.47 -14.91
CA SER A 57 6.77 29.86 -16.19
C SER A 57 6.10 28.67 -16.86
N TRP A 58 5.01 28.92 -17.59
CA TRP A 58 4.32 27.87 -18.34
C TRP A 58 5.25 27.14 -19.33
N LYS A 59 6.16 27.88 -19.95
CA LYS A 59 7.17 27.32 -20.89
C LYS A 59 8.07 26.29 -20.14
N GLN A 60 8.53 26.62 -18.93
CA GLN A 60 9.34 25.68 -18.12
C GLN A 60 8.55 24.42 -17.76
N VAL A 61 7.28 24.55 -17.40
CA VAL A 61 6.42 23.40 -17.09
C VAL A 61 6.24 22.52 -18.31
N VAL A 62 5.88 23.09 -19.46
CA VAL A 62 5.65 22.32 -20.69
C VAL A 62 6.94 21.64 -21.17
N THR A 63 8.05 22.39 -21.25
CA THR A 63 9.34 21.81 -21.66
C THR A 63 9.78 20.70 -20.69
N GLY A 64 9.66 20.93 -19.40
CA GLY A 64 10.01 19.93 -18.37
C GLY A 64 9.14 18.69 -18.44
N LEU A 65 7.83 18.84 -18.66
CA LEU A 65 6.91 17.73 -18.88
C LEU A 65 7.28 16.90 -20.11
N VAL A 66 7.60 17.55 -21.23
CA VAL A 66 8.05 16.86 -22.44
C VAL A 66 9.32 16.06 -22.16
N ILE A 67 10.30 16.66 -21.48
CA ILE A 67 11.54 15.96 -21.10
C ILE A 67 11.23 14.75 -20.21
N ALA A 68 10.41 14.94 -19.18
CA ALA A 68 10.05 13.84 -18.26
C ALA A 68 9.31 12.72 -18.99
N LEU A 69 8.38 13.04 -19.89
CA LEU A 69 7.64 12.03 -20.67
C LEU A 69 8.53 11.30 -21.67
N VAL A 70 9.47 11.99 -22.35
CA VAL A 70 10.44 11.35 -23.26
C VAL A 70 11.32 10.37 -22.52
N ILE A 71 11.84 10.74 -21.33
CA ILE A 71 12.65 9.85 -20.51
C ILE A 71 11.83 8.65 -20.03
N ALA A 72 10.60 8.89 -19.54
CA ALA A 72 9.71 7.82 -19.10
C ALA A 72 9.39 6.85 -20.24
N ALA A 73 9.04 7.37 -21.42
CA ALA A 73 8.78 6.57 -22.61
C ALA A 73 10.01 5.76 -23.04
N GLY A 74 11.20 6.39 -23.06
CA GLY A 74 12.45 5.70 -23.37
C GLY A 74 12.72 4.50 -22.46
N LEU A 75 12.52 4.66 -21.15
CA LEU A 75 12.67 3.56 -20.17
C LEU A 75 11.62 2.47 -20.38
N ILE A 76 10.37 2.84 -20.63
CA ILE A 76 9.29 1.89 -20.87
C ILE A 76 9.57 1.08 -22.12
N PHE A 77 9.89 1.75 -23.26
CA PHE A 77 10.14 1.08 -24.52
C PHE A 77 11.43 0.25 -24.52
N ALA A 78 12.46 0.68 -23.79
CA ALA A 78 13.69 -0.11 -23.60
C ALA A 78 13.42 -1.49 -22.99
N TRP A 79 12.35 -1.64 -22.21
CA TRP A 79 11.93 -2.94 -21.65
C TRP A 79 10.83 -3.60 -22.48
N VAL A 80 9.80 -2.85 -22.88
CA VAL A 80 8.63 -3.41 -23.58
C VAL A 80 9.01 -4.01 -24.92
N ILE A 81 9.87 -3.34 -25.70
CA ILE A 81 10.23 -3.81 -27.05
C ILE A 81 10.94 -5.16 -27.02
N PRO A 82 12.03 -5.36 -26.26
CA PRO A 82 12.64 -6.68 -26.17
C PRO A 82 11.69 -7.75 -25.60
N ALA A 83 10.87 -7.38 -24.60
CA ALA A 83 9.94 -8.31 -23.98
C ALA A 83 8.85 -8.80 -24.94
N THR A 84 8.32 -7.93 -25.79
CA THR A 84 7.32 -8.31 -26.81
C THR A 84 7.92 -9.12 -27.95
N ILE A 85 9.15 -8.80 -28.37
CA ILE A 85 9.86 -9.58 -29.40
C ILE A 85 10.14 -11.01 -28.89
N SER A 86 10.60 -11.15 -27.66
CA SER A 86 10.93 -12.45 -27.06
C SER A 86 9.70 -13.29 -26.65
N GLY A 87 8.61 -12.60 -26.25
CA GLY A 87 7.39 -13.25 -25.73
C GLY A 87 6.36 -13.61 -26.80
N GLY A 88 6.53 -13.14 -28.02
CA GLY A 88 5.60 -13.37 -29.13
C GLY A 88 4.34 -12.52 -29.08
N GLU A 89 3.46 -12.74 -30.07
CA GLU A 89 2.29 -11.89 -30.32
C GLU A 89 1.26 -11.96 -29.19
N GLU A 90 0.98 -13.13 -28.67
CA GLU A 90 0.02 -13.33 -27.58
C GLU A 90 0.45 -12.60 -26.30
N TYR A 91 1.74 -12.71 -25.96
CA TYR A 91 2.31 -11.98 -24.83
C TYR A 91 2.25 -10.46 -25.05
N ALA A 92 2.55 -9.97 -26.23
CA ALA A 92 2.48 -8.57 -26.59
C ALA A 92 1.07 -8.00 -26.43
N GLN A 93 0.06 -8.72 -26.92
CA GLN A 93 -1.35 -8.33 -26.78
C GLN A 93 -1.79 -8.34 -25.30
N SER A 94 -1.41 -9.35 -24.53
CA SER A 94 -1.69 -9.44 -23.10
C SER A 94 -1.03 -8.30 -22.31
N LEU A 95 0.21 -7.97 -22.61
CA LEU A 95 0.97 -6.91 -21.95
C LEU A 95 0.41 -5.52 -22.25
N LEU A 96 0.11 -5.22 -23.51
CA LEU A 96 -0.32 -3.89 -23.96
C LEU A 96 -1.81 -3.62 -23.67
N PHE A 97 -2.66 -4.60 -23.86
CA PHE A 97 -4.11 -4.43 -23.81
C PHE A 97 -4.82 -5.21 -22.70
N GLY A 98 -4.28 -6.37 -22.30
CA GLY A 98 -5.02 -7.33 -21.46
C GLY A 98 -5.10 -6.95 -19.99
N GLN A 99 -4.07 -6.36 -19.41
CA GLN A 99 -4.00 -6.24 -17.94
C GLN A 99 -4.38 -4.88 -17.38
N ASN A 100 -4.13 -3.79 -18.11
CA ASN A 100 -4.25 -2.45 -17.56
C ASN A 100 -5.57 -1.75 -17.90
N VAL A 101 -6.02 -1.84 -19.14
CA VAL A 101 -7.21 -1.11 -19.62
C VAL A 101 -8.49 -1.84 -19.27
N GLN A 102 -8.53 -3.16 -19.44
CA GLN A 102 -9.72 -3.94 -19.14
C GLN A 102 -10.05 -4.01 -17.65
N ARG A 103 -9.01 -4.09 -16.78
CA ARG A 103 -9.21 -4.07 -15.31
C ARG A 103 -9.66 -2.72 -14.78
N ALA A 104 -9.23 -1.62 -15.39
CA ALA A 104 -9.65 -0.29 -14.97
C ALA A 104 -11.08 0.05 -15.41
N LEU A 105 -11.49 -0.42 -16.60
CA LEU A 105 -12.76 -0.05 -17.22
C LEU A 105 -13.85 -1.13 -17.09
N LYS A 106 -13.49 -2.41 -16.99
CA LYS A 106 -14.42 -3.55 -16.95
C LYS A 106 -14.06 -4.47 -15.78
N ALA A 107 -14.38 -4.07 -14.56
CA ALA A 107 -14.45 -4.97 -13.42
C ALA A 107 -15.93 -5.12 -12.98
N PRO A 108 -16.81 -5.75 -13.77
CA PRO A 108 -18.24 -5.87 -13.41
C PRO A 108 -18.43 -6.67 -12.12
N ASN A 109 -17.54 -7.64 -11.84
CA ASN A 109 -17.63 -8.54 -10.69
C ASN A 109 -16.89 -8.03 -9.44
N ASP A 110 -16.06 -6.95 -9.55
CA ASP A 110 -15.28 -6.38 -8.46
C ASP A 110 -15.70 -4.94 -8.11
N ALA A 111 -16.91 -4.54 -8.51
CA ALA A 111 -17.41 -3.19 -8.23
C ALA A 111 -17.71 -3.03 -6.73
N LEU A 112 -16.81 -2.36 -6.03
CA LEU A 112 -16.97 -2.07 -4.61
C LEU A 112 -17.63 -0.68 -4.42
N PRO A 113 -18.43 -0.50 -3.35
CA PRO A 113 -19.19 0.72 -3.13
C PRO A 113 -18.26 1.94 -2.93
N TRP A 114 -18.76 3.15 -3.19
CA TRP A 114 -18.00 4.39 -3.06
C TRP A 114 -17.44 4.62 -1.65
N TRP A 115 -18.15 4.17 -0.62
CA TRP A 115 -17.72 4.29 0.78
C TRP A 115 -16.64 3.29 1.21
N TYR A 116 -16.22 2.37 0.33
CA TYR A 116 -15.25 1.32 0.64
C TYR A 116 -14.01 1.86 1.35
N TYR A 117 -13.37 2.89 0.80
CA TYR A 117 -12.18 3.46 1.44
C TYR A 117 -12.46 4.14 2.76
N ILE A 118 -13.65 4.71 2.96
CA ILE A 118 -14.06 5.33 4.24
C ILE A 118 -14.09 4.25 5.33
N ALA A 119 -14.65 3.09 5.05
CA ALA A 119 -14.70 1.97 5.99
C ALA A 119 -13.31 1.45 6.37
N PHE A 120 -12.36 1.46 5.42
CA PHE A 120 -10.98 1.01 5.68
C PHE A 120 -10.06 2.12 6.22
N MET A 121 -10.49 3.38 6.23
CA MET A 121 -9.68 4.51 6.71
C MET A 121 -9.10 4.31 8.13
N PRO A 122 -9.86 3.81 9.12
CA PRO A 122 -9.30 3.55 10.45
C PRO A 122 -8.11 2.58 10.42
N PHE A 123 -8.19 1.53 9.60
CA PHE A 123 -7.10 0.55 9.45
C PHE A 123 -5.90 1.13 8.70
N ILE A 124 -6.15 1.89 7.62
CA ILE A 124 -5.09 2.53 6.81
C ILE A 124 -4.33 3.56 7.64
N LEU A 125 -5.03 4.30 8.50
CA LEU A 125 -4.47 5.35 9.34
C LEU A 125 -4.01 4.85 10.72
N PHE A 126 -4.02 3.54 10.97
CA PHE A 126 -3.45 2.97 12.18
C PHE A 126 -1.95 3.30 12.31
N PRO A 127 -1.45 3.67 13.49
CA PRO A 127 -2.12 3.84 14.78
C PRO A 127 -2.75 5.23 15.00
N TRP A 128 -2.52 6.17 14.08
CA TRP A 128 -2.81 7.59 14.25
C TRP A 128 -4.30 7.89 14.40
N ALA A 129 -5.17 7.11 13.76
CA ALA A 129 -6.63 7.24 13.90
C ALA A 129 -7.12 6.91 15.31
N TYR A 130 -6.36 6.13 16.07
CA TYR A 130 -6.72 5.68 17.42
C TYR A 130 -6.01 6.46 18.52
N TRP A 131 -5.11 7.37 18.16
CA TRP A 131 -4.47 8.23 19.13
C TRP A 131 -5.24 9.54 19.31
N GLY A 132 -5.75 9.80 20.54
CA GLY A 132 -6.49 11.02 20.86
C GLY A 132 -5.74 12.32 20.59
N GLY A 133 -4.39 12.28 20.61
CA GLY A 133 -3.54 13.41 20.26
C GLY A 133 -3.69 13.86 18.81
N SER A 134 -3.91 12.95 17.86
CA SER A 134 -4.18 13.27 16.45
C SER A 134 -5.47 14.07 16.29
N TRP A 135 -6.52 13.63 16.95
CA TRP A 135 -7.84 14.30 16.90
C TRP A 135 -7.80 15.67 17.56
N LYS A 136 -7.15 15.79 18.72
CA LYS A 136 -6.96 17.10 19.38
C LYS A 136 -6.16 18.05 18.50
N ALA A 137 -5.10 17.58 17.83
CA ALA A 137 -4.33 18.40 16.89
C ALA A 137 -5.16 18.84 15.69
N LEU A 138 -6.08 17.98 15.21
CA LEU A 138 -6.94 18.27 14.08
C LEU A 138 -8.03 19.32 14.43
N PHE A 139 -8.70 19.16 15.58
CA PHE A 139 -9.84 19.98 15.96
C PHE A 139 -9.48 21.26 16.75
N LYS A 140 -8.41 21.22 17.56
CA LYS A 140 -7.90 22.39 18.30
C LYS A 140 -6.79 23.10 17.52
N ARG A 141 -7.04 23.41 16.26
CA ARG A 141 -6.09 24.08 15.39
C ARG A 141 -5.75 25.46 15.95
N SER A 142 -4.50 25.66 16.41
CA SER A 142 -3.98 26.99 16.68
C SER A 142 -3.63 27.65 15.33
N PRO A 143 -4.00 28.91 15.09
CA PRO A 143 -3.52 29.65 13.93
C PRO A 143 -2.03 29.87 14.08
N GLY A 144 -1.25 28.86 13.69
CA GLY A 144 0.22 28.90 13.71
C GLY A 144 0.72 29.65 12.49
N ASN A 145 1.40 30.72 12.73
CA ASN A 145 1.86 31.70 11.75
C ASN A 145 3.24 31.36 11.16
N THR A 146 3.41 30.15 10.64
CA THR A 146 4.62 29.85 9.86
C THR A 146 4.23 29.48 8.44
N ASN A 147 4.62 30.31 7.45
CA ASN A 147 4.38 30.07 6.03
C ASN A 147 4.80 28.63 5.60
N LYS A 148 5.89 28.10 6.18
CA LYS A 148 6.39 26.74 5.88
C LYS A 148 5.44 25.63 6.30
N ALA A 149 4.81 25.73 7.48
CA ALA A 149 3.85 24.72 7.93
C ALA A 149 2.57 24.74 7.10
N ASP A 150 2.15 25.92 6.63
CA ASP A 150 1.00 26.07 5.73
C ASP A 150 1.28 25.48 4.35
N ILE A 151 2.45 25.71 3.79
CA ILE A 151 2.88 25.10 2.53
C ILE A 151 2.86 23.57 2.65
N GLY A 152 3.43 23.01 3.72
CA GLY A 152 3.43 21.56 3.96
C GLY A 152 2.03 20.97 4.06
N ARG A 153 1.08 21.66 4.72
CA ARG A 153 -0.31 21.23 4.80
C ARG A 153 -1.02 21.27 3.46
N ARG A 154 -0.89 22.37 2.72
CA ARG A 154 -1.48 22.49 1.37
C ARG A 154 -0.92 21.47 0.41
N PHE A 155 0.39 21.22 0.45
CA PHE A 155 1.06 20.18 -0.31
C PHE A 155 0.48 18.80 0.00
N SER A 156 0.36 18.46 1.29
CA SER A 156 -0.20 17.18 1.74
C SER A 156 -1.64 16.98 1.30
N LEU A 157 -2.47 18.03 1.40
CA LEU A 157 -3.87 18.01 0.95
C LEU A 157 -3.97 17.89 -0.58
N ALA A 158 -3.16 18.65 -1.32
CA ALA A 158 -3.10 18.58 -2.78
C ALA A 158 -2.65 17.20 -3.29
N TRP A 159 -1.90 16.47 -2.49
CA TRP A 159 -1.52 15.10 -2.81
C TRP A 159 -2.61 14.09 -2.41
N ALA A 160 -3.03 14.08 -1.15
CA ALA A 160 -3.87 13.01 -0.61
C ALA A 160 -5.33 13.08 -1.08
N LEU A 161 -5.96 14.28 -1.07
CA LEU A 161 -7.40 14.40 -1.35
C LEU A 161 -7.79 14.04 -2.79
N PRO A 162 -7.11 14.56 -3.83
CA PRO A 162 -7.48 14.19 -5.20
C PRO A 162 -7.24 12.71 -5.50
N VAL A 163 -6.18 12.12 -4.94
CA VAL A 163 -5.89 10.69 -5.11
C VAL A 163 -6.97 9.85 -4.46
N LEU A 164 -7.39 10.20 -3.23
CA LEU A 164 -8.48 9.52 -2.54
C LEU A 164 -9.78 9.60 -3.33
N LEU A 165 -10.12 10.80 -3.84
CA LEU A 165 -11.32 11.02 -4.66
C LEU A 165 -11.28 10.20 -5.94
N LEU A 166 -10.17 10.21 -6.68
CA LEU A 166 -10.00 9.45 -7.91
C LEU A 166 -10.19 7.94 -7.68
N PHE A 167 -9.56 7.37 -6.65
CA PHE A 167 -9.74 5.96 -6.34
C PHE A 167 -11.14 5.64 -5.81
N THR A 168 -11.82 6.60 -5.18
CA THR A 168 -13.21 6.42 -4.76
C THR A 168 -14.17 6.27 -5.94
N ILE A 169 -13.90 6.94 -7.07
CA ILE A 169 -14.71 6.87 -8.29
C ILE A 169 -14.46 5.58 -9.07
N ILE A 170 -13.22 5.07 -9.09
CA ILE A 170 -12.85 3.87 -9.83
C ILE A 170 -13.56 2.64 -9.23
N SER A 171 -14.12 1.77 -10.09
CA SER A 171 -14.89 0.59 -9.68
C SER A 171 -14.05 -0.46 -8.96
N GLY A 172 -12.90 -0.82 -9.52
CA GLY A 172 -11.99 -1.83 -8.97
C GLY A 172 -11.12 -1.27 -7.83
N LYS A 173 -11.64 -1.32 -6.60
CA LYS A 173 -10.97 -0.77 -5.40
C LYS A 173 -10.13 -1.81 -4.69
N LYS A 174 -8.93 -1.39 -4.22
CA LYS A 174 -8.10 -2.21 -3.32
C LYS A 174 -7.42 -1.31 -2.29
N VAL A 175 -7.41 -1.73 -1.03
CA VAL A 175 -6.88 -0.94 0.10
C VAL A 175 -5.45 -0.46 -0.17
N HIS A 176 -4.60 -1.31 -0.72
CA HIS A 176 -3.19 -0.99 -0.97
C HIS A 176 -2.96 0.11 -2.03
N TYR A 177 -3.97 0.51 -2.80
CA TYR A 177 -3.86 1.65 -3.72
C TYR A 177 -3.68 2.98 -2.99
N LEU A 178 -4.12 3.06 -1.74
CA LEU A 178 -3.96 4.25 -0.90
C LEU A 178 -2.62 4.30 -0.14
N LEU A 179 -1.83 3.23 -0.10
CA LEU A 179 -0.55 3.23 0.61
C LEU A 179 0.39 4.39 0.23
N PRO A 180 0.50 4.77 -1.07
CA PRO A 180 1.36 5.89 -1.45
C PRO A 180 0.94 7.26 -0.92
N ILE A 181 -0.29 7.45 -0.40
CA ILE A 181 -0.69 8.73 0.21
C ILE A 181 -0.34 8.81 1.71
N LEU A 182 0.06 7.72 2.35
CA LEU A 182 0.40 7.72 3.78
C LEU A 182 1.51 8.71 4.16
N PRO A 183 2.57 8.91 3.35
CA PRO A 183 3.54 9.97 3.62
C PRO A 183 2.91 11.38 3.64
N ALA A 184 1.92 11.65 2.77
CA ALA A 184 1.21 12.93 2.80
C ALA A 184 0.40 13.09 4.08
N VAL A 185 -0.27 12.03 4.52
CA VAL A 185 -1.01 12.03 5.81
C VAL A 185 -0.04 12.25 6.98
N GLY A 186 1.12 11.59 6.97
CA GLY A 186 2.16 11.77 7.98
C GLY A 186 2.69 13.21 8.03
N LEU A 187 2.96 13.81 6.87
CA LEU A 187 3.38 15.23 6.78
C LEU A 187 2.29 16.17 7.29
N TYR A 188 1.04 15.93 6.93
CA TYR A 188 -0.09 16.72 7.40
C TYR A 188 -0.22 16.65 8.92
N LEU A 189 -0.26 15.44 9.48
CA LEU A 189 -0.37 15.22 10.91
C LEU A 189 0.81 15.81 11.68
N SER A 190 2.05 15.61 11.21
CA SER A 190 3.23 16.17 11.84
C SER A 190 3.20 17.70 11.90
N SER A 191 2.70 18.35 10.83
CA SER A 191 2.54 19.80 10.80
C SER A 191 1.52 20.33 11.82
N LEU A 192 0.49 19.54 12.12
CA LEU A 192 -0.50 19.87 13.17
C LEU A 192 0.07 19.66 14.57
N LEU A 193 0.74 18.52 14.77
CA LEU A 193 1.35 18.17 16.06
C LEU A 193 2.47 19.13 16.46
N ALA A 194 3.27 19.60 15.51
CA ALA A 194 4.34 20.58 15.76
C ALA A 194 3.82 21.92 16.28
N GLN A 195 2.57 22.29 15.98
CA GLN A 195 1.94 23.52 16.45
C GLN A 195 1.24 23.37 17.81
N ARG A 196 1.13 22.15 18.30
CA ARG A 196 0.48 21.85 19.57
C ARG A 196 1.41 22.16 20.74
N LYS A 197 1.09 23.20 21.50
CA LYS A 197 1.84 23.63 22.69
C LYS A 197 1.47 22.86 23.96
N GLU A 198 0.27 22.26 23.99
CA GLU A 198 -0.22 21.53 25.17
C GLU A 198 0.58 20.22 25.36
N GLN A 199 0.97 19.96 26.60
CA GLN A 199 1.45 18.64 26.99
C GLN A 199 0.26 17.68 26.92
N GLY A 200 0.38 16.61 26.13
CA GLY A 200 -0.69 15.65 26.01
C GLY A 200 -0.92 14.88 27.32
N SER A 201 -2.14 14.42 27.54
CA SER A 201 -2.52 13.57 28.67
C SER A 201 -2.28 12.09 28.35
N CYS A 202 -2.06 11.24 29.39
CA CYS A 202 -2.03 9.78 29.25
C CYS A 202 -3.37 9.24 28.70
N SER A 203 -4.49 9.92 28.97
CA SER A 203 -5.80 9.52 28.45
C SER A 203 -5.88 9.56 26.90
N GLU A 204 -5.00 10.29 26.23
CA GLU A 204 -4.93 10.30 24.75
C GLU A 204 -4.45 8.97 24.16
N MET A 205 -3.73 8.17 24.96
CA MET A 205 -3.25 6.84 24.56
C MET A 205 -4.29 5.75 24.81
N LEU A 206 -5.33 6.03 25.60
CA LEU A 206 -6.30 5.01 26.02
C LEU A 206 -6.98 4.29 24.85
N PRO A 207 -7.46 4.97 23.78
CA PRO A 207 -8.07 4.27 22.66
C PRO A 207 -7.10 3.32 21.96
N LEU A 208 -5.85 3.74 21.80
CA LEU A 208 -4.81 2.91 21.19
C LEU A 208 -4.47 1.70 22.08
N THR A 209 -4.35 1.91 23.39
CA THR A 209 -4.14 0.83 24.38
C THR A 209 -5.26 -0.21 24.32
N LEU A 210 -6.52 0.24 24.26
CA LEU A 210 -7.68 -0.64 24.13
C LEU A 210 -7.63 -1.46 22.84
N ILE A 211 -7.23 -0.88 21.72
CA ILE A 211 -7.06 -1.62 20.45
C ILE A 211 -5.99 -2.70 20.58
N TYR A 212 -4.86 -2.43 21.23
CA TYR A 212 -3.84 -3.45 21.43
C TYR A 212 -4.34 -4.60 22.32
N PHE A 213 -5.13 -4.30 23.37
CA PHE A 213 -5.77 -5.33 24.19
C PHE A 213 -6.80 -6.15 23.41
N ILE A 214 -7.61 -5.49 22.58
CA ILE A 214 -8.58 -6.18 21.72
C ILE A 214 -7.84 -7.11 20.75
N LEU A 215 -6.77 -6.64 20.12
CA LEU A 215 -5.95 -7.48 19.24
C LEU A 215 -5.33 -8.65 19.98
N ALA A 216 -4.84 -8.43 21.21
CA ALA A 216 -4.32 -9.50 22.07
C ALA A 216 -5.37 -10.57 22.34
N LEU A 217 -6.58 -10.16 22.71
CA LEU A 217 -7.70 -11.07 22.98
C LEU A 217 -8.16 -11.81 21.72
N LEU A 218 -8.22 -11.12 20.58
CA LEU A 218 -8.58 -11.74 19.31
C LEU A 218 -7.56 -12.82 18.91
N VAL A 219 -6.26 -12.53 18.99
CA VAL A 219 -5.21 -13.50 18.67
C VAL A 219 -5.24 -14.69 19.62
N ALA A 220 -5.37 -14.45 20.92
CA ALA A 220 -5.47 -15.52 21.92
C ALA A 220 -6.76 -16.34 21.79
N GLY A 221 -7.83 -15.74 21.28
CA GLY A 221 -9.13 -16.38 21.03
C GLY A 221 -9.17 -17.24 19.77
N LEU A 222 -8.28 -17.02 18.79
CA LEU A 222 -8.29 -17.75 17.52
C LEU A 222 -8.36 -19.28 17.67
N PRO A 223 -7.58 -19.91 18.56
CA PRO A 223 -7.61 -21.36 18.75
C PRO A 223 -8.97 -21.91 19.25
N PHE A 224 -9.84 -21.06 19.80
CA PHE A 224 -11.13 -21.44 20.37
C PHE A 224 -12.32 -21.18 19.46
N ILE A 225 -12.12 -20.46 18.33
CA ILE A 225 -13.20 -20.11 17.38
C ILE A 225 -13.65 -21.35 16.59
N TYR A 226 -12.72 -22.26 16.34
CA TYR A 226 -12.96 -23.45 15.54
C TYR A 226 -13.05 -24.71 16.39
N GLY A 227 -13.92 -25.65 16.03
CA GLY A 227 -13.94 -26.98 16.62
C GLY A 227 -12.65 -27.76 16.37
N PRO A 228 -12.39 -28.85 17.13
CA PRO A 228 -11.15 -29.63 16.98
C PRO A 228 -10.92 -30.18 15.55
N SER A 229 -12.01 -30.54 14.85
CA SER A 229 -11.98 -31.07 13.49
C SER A 229 -11.82 -30.02 12.39
N ASP A 230 -12.23 -28.76 12.64
CA ASP A 230 -12.39 -27.75 11.61
C ASP A 230 -11.33 -26.65 11.66
N LYS A 231 -10.33 -26.82 12.55
CA LYS A 231 -9.26 -25.83 12.71
C LYS A 231 -8.37 -25.77 11.47
N PRO A 232 -8.27 -24.60 10.80
CA PRO A 232 -7.25 -24.40 9.80
C PRO A 232 -5.87 -24.74 10.36
N TYR A 233 -5.02 -25.36 9.54
CA TYR A 233 -3.69 -25.83 9.95
C TYR A 233 -2.88 -24.77 10.70
N TRP A 234 -2.89 -23.53 10.21
CA TRP A 234 -2.12 -22.44 10.78
C TRP A 234 -2.62 -21.99 12.16
N ILE A 235 -3.92 -22.14 12.46
CA ILE A 235 -4.48 -21.80 13.77
C ILE A 235 -4.01 -22.77 14.86
N GLN A 236 -3.72 -24.01 14.48
CA GLN A 236 -3.21 -25.02 15.42
C GLN A 236 -1.85 -24.61 16.02
N HIS A 237 -1.09 -23.79 15.28
CA HIS A 237 0.22 -23.30 15.69
C HIS A 237 0.18 -21.94 16.40
N VAL A 238 -1.00 -21.29 16.50
CA VAL A 238 -1.15 -20.04 17.24
C VAL A 238 -1.28 -20.35 18.73
N SER A 239 -0.29 -19.91 19.51
CA SER A 239 -0.28 -20.11 20.96
C SER A 239 -1.11 -19.05 21.68
N ILE A 240 -1.87 -19.45 22.69
CA ILE A 240 -2.55 -18.53 23.63
C ILE A 240 -1.56 -17.59 24.32
N PHE A 241 -0.31 -18.00 24.49
CA PHE A 241 0.75 -17.17 25.07
C PHE A 241 1.12 -15.96 24.17
N ALA A 242 0.64 -15.90 22.92
CA ALA A 242 0.72 -14.70 22.09
C ALA A 242 0.03 -13.48 22.74
N LEU A 243 -0.95 -13.71 23.65
CA LEU A 243 -1.55 -12.64 24.46
C LEU A 243 -0.50 -11.80 25.19
N ILE A 244 0.55 -12.43 25.74
CA ILE A 244 1.54 -11.77 26.60
C ILE A 244 2.27 -10.62 25.88
N PRO A 245 2.92 -10.82 24.72
CA PRO A 245 3.64 -9.74 24.06
C PRO A 245 2.70 -8.63 23.55
N PHE A 246 1.48 -8.93 23.11
CA PHE A 246 0.51 -7.91 22.72
C PHE A 246 0.03 -7.07 23.92
N ALA A 247 -0.27 -7.73 25.05
CA ALA A 247 -0.66 -7.02 26.27
C ALA A 247 0.49 -6.20 26.86
N ALA A 248 1.71 -6.73 26.85
CA ALA A 248 2.90 -5.99 27.26
C ALA A 248 3.12 -4.73 26.41
N LEU A 249 2.90 -4.83 25.10
CA LEU A 249 2.99 -3.70 24.19
C LEU A 249 1.95 -2.61 24.54
N ALA A 250 0.72 -3.00 24.87
CA ALA A 250 -0.34 -2.09 25.30
C ALA A 250 0.04 -1.32 26.56
N VAL A 251 0.55 -2.02 27.57
CA VAL A 251 0.97 -1.41 28.86
C VAL A 251 2.21 -0.52 28.68
N ALA A 252 3.19 -0.97 27.90
CA ALA A 252 4.41 -0.20 27.64
C ALA A 252 4.11 1.19 27.07
N GLY A 253 3.11 1.30 26.19
CA GLY A 253 2.70 2.59 25.62
C GLY A 253 2.22 3.59 26.66
N GLN A 254 1.48 3.11 27.67
CA GLN A 254 1.02 3.97 28.77
C GLN A 254 2.17 4.36 29.72
N TYR A 255 3.07 3.44 29.98
CA TYR A 255 4.18 3.65 30.91
C TYR A 255 5.21 4.64 30.38
N PHE A 256 5.60 4.51 29.10
CA PHE A 256 6.63 5.33 28.48
C PHE A 256 6.13 6.64 27.85
N VAL A 257 4.84 6.92 27.86
CA VAL A 257 4.22 8.05 27.20
C VAL A 257 4.56 9.42 27.82
N ASN A 258 5.23 9.44 28.96
CA ASN A 258 5.64 10.66 29.65
C ASN A 258 6.65 11.44 28.79
N GLY A 259 6.42 12.76 28.67
CA GLY A 259 7.26 13.64 27.87
C GLY A 259 6.48 14.42 26.82
N GLY A 260 7.21 15.16 26.00
CA GLY A 260 6.64 16.02 24.95
C GLY A 260 6.03 15.23 23.76
N GLN A 261 5.39 15.95 22.85
CA GLN A 261 4.72 15.39 21.67
C GLN A 261 5.64 14.46 20.83
N LEU A 262 6.90 14.85 20.66
CA LEU A 262 7.86 14.06 19.89
C LEU A 262 8.10 12.67 20.51
N ASN A 263 8.20 12.61 21.85
CA ASN A 263 8.36 11.33 22.56
C ASN A 263 7.16 10.41 22.35
N ARG A 264 5.94 10.96 22.40
CA ARG A 264 4.71 10.21 22.13
C ARG A 264 4.66 9.65 20.73
N VAL A 265 4.99 10.47 19.73
CA VAL A 265 5.08 10.02 18.33
C VAL A 265 6.10 8.88 18.19
N ARG A 266 7.27 8.99 18.82
CA ARG A 266 8.29 7.93 18.81
C ARG A 266 7.79 6.64 19.44
N ILE A 267 7.15 6.73 20.61
CA ILE A 267 6.62 5.55 21.31
C ILE A 267 5.53 4.87 20.48
N ILE A 268 4.57 5.62 19.94
CA ILE A 268 3.50 5.08 19.07
C ILE A 268 4.11 4.40 17.84
N SER A 269 5.11 5.03 17.21
CA SER A 269 5.81 4.44 16.06
C SER A 269 6.52 3.14 16.42
N LEU A 270 7.26 3.11 17.54
CA LEU A 270 7.92 1.90 18.03
C LEU A 270 6.92 0.81 18.37
N GLN A 271 5.83 1.13 19.07
CA GLN A 271 4.76 0.17 19.35
C GLN A 271 4.19 -0.45 18.09
N THR A 272 4.00 0.35 17.02
CA THR A 272 3.50 -0.15 15.75
C THR A 272 4.49 -1.10 15.09
N VAL A 273 5.79 -0.79 15.11
CA VAL A 273 6.83 -1.69 14.58
C VAL A 273 6.84 -3.00 15.38
N PHE A 274 6.84 -2.93 16.72
CA PHE A 274 6.80 -4.13 17.57
C PHE A 274 5.50 -4.93 17.35
N LEU A 275 4.36 -4.28 17.20
CA LEU A 275 3.10 -4.94 16.85
C LEU A 275 3.24 -5.78 15.57
N LEU A 276 3.81 -5.20 14.51
CA LEU A 276 4.02 -5.91 13.25
C LEU A 276 4.99 -7.08 13.41
N VAL A 277 6.07 -6.92 14.17
CA VAL A 277 7.03 -8.01 14.45
C VAL A 277 6.36 -9.12 15.25
N ILE A 278 5.61 -8.80 16.31
CA ILE A 278 4.89 -9.77 17.12
C ILE A 278 3.84 -10.50 16.26
N ALA A 279 3.04 -9.77 15.49
CA ALA A 279 2.05 -10.36 14.59
C ALA A 279 2.72 -11.25 13.53
N HIS A 280 3.88 -10.86 13.00
CA HIS A 280 4.62 -11.67 12.04
C HIS A 280 5.04 -13.01 12.64
N ILE A 281 5.62 -12.98 13.84
CA ILE A 281 6.09 -14.19 14.52
C ILE A 281 4.92 -15.09 14.98
N THR A 282 3.84 -14.48 15.49
CA THR A 282 2.75 -15.23 16.13
C THR A 282 1.64 -15.67 15.17
N LEU A 283 1.46 -14.98 14.04
CA LEU A 283 0.38 -15.24 13.08
C LEU A 283 0.92 -15.57 11.69
N PHE A 284 1.79 -14.71 11.11
CA PHE A 284 2.17 -14.87 9.70
C PHE A 284 3.13 -16.05 9.49
N ILE A 285 4.08 -16.30 10.38
CA ILE A 285 4.96 -17.47 10.28
C ILE A 285 4.16 -18.77 10.39
N PRO A 286 3.29 -18.97 11.40
CA PRO A 286 2.41 -20.13 11.45
C PRO A 286 1.50 -20.25 10.23
N ALA A 287 0.91 -19.14 9.76
CA ALA A 287 0.03 -19.14 8.61
C ALA A 287 0.75 -19.51 7.32
N SER A 288 2.03 -19.15 7.15
CA SER A 288 2.79 -19.38 5.93
C SER A 288 2.88 -20.86 5.56
N ALA A 289 2.88 -21.76 6.54
CA ALA A 289 2.89 -23.20 6.30
C ALA A 289 1.64 -23.69 5.53
N GLY A 290 0.48 -23.05 5.74
CA GLY A 290 -0.76 -23.36 5.01
C GLY A 290 -0.81 -22.79 3.59
N TYR A 291 0.12 -21.91 3.24
CA TYR A 291 0.23 -21.27 1.93
C TYR A 291 1.50 -21.67 1.17
N ASP A 292 2.29 -22.63 1.72
CA ASP A 292 3.49 -23.13 1.05
C ASP A 292 3.10 -24.08 -0.08
N LEU A 293 3.25 -23.60 -1.30
CA LEU A 293 2.96 -24.37 -2.51
C LEU A 293 4.12 -25.28 -2.95
N LYS A 294 5.28 -25.20 -2.27
CA LYS A 294 6.46 -25.95 -2.67
C LYS A 294 6.28 -27.46 -2.64
N PRO A 295 5.65 -28.07 -1.60
CA PRO A 295 5.42 -29.51 -1.59
C PRO A 295 4.60 -29.98 -2.77
N ILE A 296 3.47 -29.31 -3.07
CA ILE A 296 2.60 -29.61 -4.20
C ILE A 296 3.34 -29.39 -5.52
N ALA A 297 4.05 -28.29 -5.66
CA ALA A 297 4.83 -28.00 -6.88
C ALA A 297 5.92 -29.05 -7.14
N THR A 298 6.54 -29.61 -6.09
CA THR A 298 7.53 -30.68 -6.21
C THR A 298 6.88 -32.01 -6.66
N GLU A 299 5.70 -32.31 -6.13
CA GLU A 299 4.93 -33.51 -6.53
C GLU A 299 4.47 -33.40 -8.00
N LEU A 300 3.98 -32.23 -8.41
CA LEU A 300 3.62 -31.97 -9.81
C LEU A 300 4.82 -32.10 -10.75
N ALA A 301 6.02 -31.70 -10.33
CA ALA A 301 7.24 -31.90 -11.11
C ALA A 301 7.54 -33.40 -11.32
N LEU A 302 7.43 -34.19 -10.25
CA LEU A 302 7.62 -35.65 -10.36
C LEU A 302 6.58 -36.30 -11.28
N LEU A 303 5.34 -35.81 -11.30
CA LEU A 303 4.32 -36.31 -12.22
C LEU A 303 4.65 -35.95 -13.67
N GLN A 304 5.11 -34.75 -13.96
CA GLN A 304 5.57 -34.36 -15.30
C GLN A 304 6.78 -35.19 -15.76
N ASP A 305 7.77 -35.39 -14.88
CA ASP A 305 8.93 -36.22 -15.18
C ASP A 305 8.57 -37.69 -15.52
N ASN A 306 7.43 -38.15 -15.01
CA ASN A 306 6.85 -39.47 -15.33
C ASN A 306 5.84 -39.42 -16.50
N GLU A 307 5.88 -38.38 -17.33
CA GLU A 307 5.06 -38.22 -18.55
C GLU A 307 3.53 -38.14 -18.28
N HIS A 308 3.12 -37.79 -17.06
CA HIS A 308 1.71 -37.55 -16.77
C HIS A 308 1.28 -36.16 -17.22
N SER A 309 0.18 -36.07 -17.96
CA SER A 309 -0.47 -34.80 -18.24
C SER A 309 -1.16 -34.27 -16.97
N ILE A 310 -1.02 -32.98 -16.71
CA ILE A 310 -1.57 -32.34 -15.51
C ILE A 310 -2.64 -31.34 -15.93
N ALA A 311 -3.81 -31.46 -15.34
CA ALA A 311 -4.89 -30.52 -15.53
C ALA A 311 -5.18 -29.71 -14.27
N HIS A 312 -5.51 -28.44 -14.45
CA HIS A 312 -5.90 -27.53 -13.38
C HIS A 312 -7.35 -27.09 -13.54
N ASN A 313 -8.15 -27.29 -12.50
CA ASN A 313 -9.53 -26.84 -12.50
C ASN A 313 -9.60 -25.35 -12.11
N GLY A 314 -10.13 -24.52 -13.01
CA GLY A 314 -10.31 -23.10 -12.81
C GLY A 314 -9.15 -22.26 -13.34
N LYS A 315 -9.07 -21.01 -12.91
CA LYS A 315 -8.12 -20.04 -13.42
C LYS A 315 -6.71 -20.29 -12.90
N TYR A 316 -5.84 -20.80 -13.75
CA TYR A 316 -4.42 -20.98 -13.46
C TYR A 316 -3.60 -19.72 -13.78
N ARG A 317 -2.63 -19.38 -12.93
CA ARG A 317 -1.76 -18.20 -13.07
C ARG A 317 -0.27 -18.51 -13.00
N GLY A 318 0.12 -19.77 -13.15
CA GLY A 318 1.50 -20.21 -13.09
C GLY A 318 2.04 -20.40 -11.67
N GLU A 319 1.19 -20.58 -10.67
CA GLU A 319 1.56 -20.63 -9.25
C GLU A 319 2.58 -21.74 -8.95
N TYR A 320 2.49 -22.88 -9.64
CA TYR A 320 3.35 -24.04 -9.41
C TYR A 320 4.58 -24.07 -10.31
N HIS A 321 4.53 -23.44 -11.49
CA HIS A 321 5.59 -23.55 -12.51
C HIS A 321 6.94 -23.07 -12.01
N PHE A 322 6.99 -21.92 -11.34
CA PHE A 322 8.24 -21.38 -10.81
C PHE A 322 8.84 -22.25 -9.71
N LEU A 323 8.01 -22.70 -8.76
CA LEU A 323 8.46 -23.49 -7.61
C LEU A 323 8.83 -24.92 -8.00
N GLY A 324 8.04 -25.54 -8.89
CA GLY A 324 8.29 -26.91 -9.40
C GLY A 324 9.25 -26.96 -10.56
N ARG A 325 9.66 -25.79 -11.13
CA ARG A 325 10.44 -25.73 -12.38
C ARG A 325 9.78 -26.52 -13.53
N LEU A 326 8.45 -26.45 -13.59
CA LEU A 326 7.68 -27.18 -14.57
C LEU A 326 7.95 -26.63 -15.99
N THR A 327 8.12 -27.51 -16.95
CA THR A 327 8.45 -27.15 -18.34
C THR A 327 7.23 -27.20 -19.26
N GLU A 328 6.20 -27.97 -18.92
CA GLU A 328 5.00 -28.13 -19.71
C GLU A 328 3.82 -27.35 -19.11
N SER A 329 2.97 -26.82 -19.98
CA SER A 329 1.77 -26.11 -19.55
C SER A 329 0.71 -27.09 -19.02
N PHE A 330 -0.09 -26.63 -18.06
CA PHE A 330 -1.25 -27.38 -17.59
C PHE A 330 -2.43 -27.20 -18.53
N ASP A 331 -3.24 -28.27 -18.68
CA ASP A 331 -4.56 -28.16 -19.28
C ASP A 331 -5.50 -27.47 -18.31
N VAL A 332 -6.02 -26.29 -18.69
CA VAL A 332 -6.93 -25.50 -17.82
C VAL A 332 -8.36 -25.84 -18.16
N VAL A 333 -9.05 -26.46 -17.21
CA VAL A 333 -10.44 -26.86 -17.35
C VAL A 333 -11.34 -25.90 -16.58
N TYR A 334 -12.33 -25.31 -17.23
CA TYR A 334 -13.23 -24.31 -16.64
C TYR A 334 -14.63 -24.87 -16.29
N ASP A 335 -14.93 -26.11 -16.65
CA ASP A 335 -16.27 -26.68 -16.47
C ASP A 335 -16.21 -27.95 -15.63
N HIS A 336 -17.18 -28.08 -14.71
CA HIS A 336 -17.36 -29.25 -13.86
C HIS A 336 -18.15 -30.41 -14.52
N THR A 337 -18.36 -30.36 -15.82
CA THR A 337 -19.00 -31.44 -16.54
C THR A 337 -18.04 -32.61 -16.70
N GLU A 338 -18.24 -33.59 -15.86
CA GLU A 338 -17.43 -34.74 -15.48
C GLU A 338 -17.13 -35.78 -16.56
N GLN A 339 -17.06 -35.52 -17.81
CA GLN A 339 -17.05 -36.66 -18.77
C GLN A 339 -15.95 -36.64 -19.83
N GLN A 340 -14.83 -35.98 -19.64
CA GLN A 340 -13.74 -36.03 -20.65
C GLN A 340 -12.33 -36.25 -20.04
N TRP A 341 -12.24 -37.05 -19.02
CA TRP A 341 -10.96 -37.50 -18.49
C TRP A 341 -10.73 -38.96 -18.92
#